data_5d2ee6f35c628e00a8332e415ab3c13f
#
_entry.id   5d2ee6f35c628e00a8332e415ab3c13f
#
_cell.length_a   1.000
_cell.length_b   1.000
_cell.length_c   1.000
_cell.angle_alpha   90.00
_cell.angle_beta   90.00
_cell.angle_gamma   90.00
#
_symmetry.space_group_name_H-M   'P 1'
#
loop_
_entity.id
_entity.type
_entity.pdbx_description
1 polymer ?
#
loop_
_entity_poly.entity_id
_entity_poly.type
_entity_poly.pdbx_seq_one_letter_code
_entity_poly.pdbx_strand_id
1 'polypeptide(L)'
;MNINGHRCFVGHGDGLGGKQRKYLLIKRIFNSKFNQRLYSMLHPRQSFAISRFFSEKSRNSHDESMFVFKGEDEFQVQFARELLQTTDVECFIFAHRHIPMRYELAPGYLFFNTGDWLEHFSYVTFGTEDTEPILHF
;
A
#
# COMPACT_ATOMS: atom_id res chain seq x y z
N MET A 1 -12.41 5.30 -10.02
CA MET A 1 -12.77 6.73 -10.08
C MET A 1 -12.16 7.35 -11.32
N ASN A 2 -12.69 8.50 -11.80
CA ASN A 2 -12.07 9.26 -12.89
C ASN A 2 -11.32 10.46 -12.33
N ILE A 3 -10.08 10.69 -12.78
CA ILE A 3 -9.25 11.84 -12.40
C ILE A 3 -8.76 12.47 -13.70
N ASN A 4 -9.27 13.65 -14.06
CA ASN A 4 -8.93 14.38 -15.28
C ASN A 4 -8.95 13.52 -16.56
N GLY A 5 -9.98 12.67 -16.74
CA GLY A 5 -10.13 11.79 -17.89
C GLY A 5 -9.57 10.38 -17.67
N HIS A 6 -8.59 10.20 -16.79
CA HIS A 6 -7.98 8.89 -16.52
C HIS A 6 -8.84 8.03 -15.60
N ARG A 7 -9.06 6.79 -15.97
CA ARG A 7 -9.78 5.80 -15.14
C ARG A 7 -8.83 5.18 -14.12
N CYS A 8 -8.91 5.65 -12.88
CA CYS A 8 -7.97 5.31 -11.82
C CYS A 8 -8.57 4.36 -10.78
N PHE A 9 -7.75 3.41 -10.34
CA PHE A 9 -7.92 2.67 -9.09
C PHE A 9 -6.96 3.25 -8.05
N VAL A 10 -7.51 3.78 -6.95
CA VAL A 10 -6.72 4.37 -5.86
C VAL A 10 -6.98 3.59 -4.59
N GLY A 11 -5.93 3.14 -3.94
CA GLY A 11 -6.02 2.38 -2.70
C GLY A 11 -4.74 2.42 -1.87
N HIS A 12 -4.83 2.09 -0.59
CA HIS A 12 -3.62 2.03 0.24
C HIS A 12 -2.69 0.89 -0.19
N GLY A 13 -3.25 -0.23 -0.63
CA GLY A 13 -2.46 -1.35 -1.13
C GLY A 13 -2.11 -2.41 -0.07
N ASP A 14 -2.62 -2.27 1.15
CA ASP A 14 -2.45 -3.28 2.20
C ASP A 14 -3.42 -4.46 2.01
N GLY A 15 -2.93 -5.67 2.26
CA GLY A 15 -3.77 -6.88 2.22
C GLY A 15 -4.22 -7.32 0.83
N LEU A 16 -3.64 -6.78 -0.23
CA LEU A 16 -3.85 -7.24 -1.59
C LEU A 16 -3.07 -8.53 -1.85
N GLY A 17 -3.73 -9.49 -2.47
CA GLY A 17 -3.14 -10.80 -2.81
C GLY A 17 -3.23 -11.84 -1.70
N GLY A 18 -3.60 -13.08 -2.06
CA GLY A 18 -3.87 -14.20 -1.13
C GLY A 18 -2.66 -14.72 -0.33
N LYS A 19 -1.45 -14.23 -0.60
CA LYS A 19 -0.22 -14.69 0.06
C LYS A 19 0.02 -14.05 1.44
N GLN A 20 -0.78 -13.06 1.84
CA GLN A 20 -0.60 -12.32 3.11
C GLN A 20 -1.45 -12.86 4.28
N ARG A 21 -1.67 -14.16 4.38
CA ARG A 21 -2.51 -14.78 5.42
C ARG A 21 -2.13 -14.37 6.85
N LYS A 22 -0.82 -14.26 7.14
CA LYS A 22 -0.33 -13.83 8.46
C LYS A 22 -0.71 -12.38 8.76
N TYR A 23 -0.55 -11.49 7.78
CA TYR A 23 -0.95 -10.09 7.91
C TYR A 23 -2.45 -9.94 8.12
N LEU A 24 -3.27 -10.64 7.33
CA LEU A 24 -4.73 -10.62 7.46
C LEU A 24 -5.20 -11.13 8.82
N LEU A 25 -4.53 -12.16 9.37
CA LEU A 25 -4.82 -12.64 10.72
C LEU A 25 -4.50 -11.60 11.78
N ILE A 26 -3.34 -10.97 11.70
CA ILE A 26 -2.93 -9.88 12.62
C ILE A 26 -3.92 -8.71 12.49
N LYS A 27 -4.24 -8.27 11.28
CA LYS A 27 -5.21 -7.21 11.00
C LYS A 27 -6.57 -7.55 11.62
N ARG A 28 -7.05 -8.79 11.52
CA ARG A 28 -8.31 -9.24 12.14
C ARG A 28 -8.27 -9.16 13.67
N ILE A 29 -7.15 -9.54 14.29
CA ILE A 29 -6.95 -9.44 15.75
C ILE A 29 -7.01 -7.99 16.19
N PHE A 30 -6.29 -7.08 15.53
CA PHE A 30 -6.27 -5.65 15.87
C PHE A 30 -7.59 -4.93 15.57
N ASN A 31 -8.32 -5.34 14.53
CA ASN A 31 -9.63 -4.75 14.19
C ASN A 31 -10.79 -5.33 15.00
N SER A 32 -10.58 -6.34 15.82
CA SER A 32 -11.61 -6.90 16.69
C SER A 32 -12.00 -5.89 17.77
N LYS A 33 -13.27 -5.48 17.78
CA LYS A 33 -13.82 -4.57 18.80
C LYS A 33 -13.66 -5.12 20.21
N PHE A 34 -13.72 -6.43 20.37
CA PHE A 34 -13.47 -7.09 21.65
C PHE A 34 -12.04 -6.88 22.11
N ASN A 35 -11.04 -7.13 21.23
CA ASN A 35 -9.64 -6.92 21.56
C ASN A 35 -9.30 -5.45 21.81
N GLN A 36 -9.91 -4.54 21.03
CA GLN A 36 -9.76 -3.09 21.25
C GLN A 36 -10.30 -2.67 22.62
N ARG A 37 -11.46 -3.20 23.02
CA ARG A 37 -12.03 -2.94 24.33
C ARG A 37 -11.17 -3.53 25.46
N LEU A 38 -10.68 -4.74 25.29
CA LEU A 38 -9.75 -5.37 26.24
C LEU A 38 -8.46 -4.55 26.38
N TYR A 39 -7.90 -4.10 25.26
CA TYR A 39 -6.72 -3.24 25.23
C TYR A 39 -6.96 -1.89 25.92
N SER A 40 -8.15 -1.28 25.75
CA SER A 40 -8.52 -0.01 26.40
C SER A 40 -8.69 -0.11 27.91
N MET A 41 -8.86 -1.32 28.44
CA MET A 41 -8.94 -1.57 29.90
C MET A 41 -7.57 -1.70 30.56
N LEU A 42 -6.50 -1.80 29.78
CA LEU A 42 -5.13 -1.86 30.30
C LEU A 42 -4.69 -0.50 30.82
N HIS A 43 -3.88 -0.53 31.89
CA HIS A 43 -3.25 0.69 32.34
C HIS A 43 -2.36 1.30 31.22
N PRO A 44 -2.36 2.64 31.01
CA PRO A 44 -1.61 3.27 29.91
C PRO A 44 -0.15 2.82 29.76
N ARG A 45 0.55 2.59 30.88
CA ARG A 45 1.92 2.08 30.87
C ARG A 45 2.04 0.70 30.24
N GLN A 46 1.06 -0.20 30.48
CA GLN A 46 1.05 -1.55 29.90
C GLN A 46 0.72 -1.49 28.41
N SER A 47 -0.27 -0.68 28.04
CA SER A 47 -0.66 -0.48 26.64
C SER A 47 0.51 0.06 25.81
N PHE A 48 1.26 1.04 26.38
CA PHE A 48 2.44 1.60 25.73
C PHE A 48 3.58 0.56 25.58
N ALA A 49 3.82 -0.24 26.61
CA ALA A 49 4.82 -1.31 26.56
C ALA A 49 4.50 -2.37 25.48
N ILE A 50 3.23 -2.77 25.38
CA ILE A 50 2.76 -3.70 24.36
C ILE A 50 2.92 -3.10 22.96
N SER A 51 2.48 -1.87 22.75
CA SER A 51 2.60 -1.18 21.45
C SER A 51 4.06 -1.04 21.02
N ARG A 52 4.93 -0.66 21.96
CA ARG A 52 6.36 -0.53 21.72
C ARG A 52 6.98 -1.88 21.33
N PHE A 53 6.67 -2.94 22.05
CA PHE A 53 7.15 -4.30 21.72
C PHE A 53 6.78 -4.73 20.30
N PHE A 54 5.52 -4.54 19.91
CA PHE A 54 5.08 -4.88 18.55
C PHE A 54 5.71 -3.97 17.48
N SER A 55 5.87 -2.69 17.77
CA SER A 55 6.52 -1.74 16.87
C SER A 55 8.01 -2.07 16.65
N GLU A 56 8.75 -2.35 17.73
CA GLU A 56 10.16 -2.74 17.65
C GLU A 56 10.33 -4.08 16.91
N LYS A 57 9.48 -5.07 17.20
CA LYS A 57 9.49 -6.35 16.49
C LYS A 57 9.18 -6.18 15.00
N SER A 58 8.25 -5.31 14.65
CA SER A 58 7.95 -4.98 13.25
C SER A 58 9.15 -4.36 12.57
N ARG A 59 9.81 -3.37 13.18
CA ARG A 59 11.01 -2.72 12.62
C ARG A 59 12.17 -3.70 12.46
N ASN A 60 12.44 -4.52 13.46
CA ASN A 60 13.53 -5.50 13.41
C ASN A 60 13.27 -6.65 12.42
N SER A 61 12.04 -6.82 11.95
CA SER A 61 11.67 -7.77 10.91
C SER A 61 11.70 -7.17 9.51
N HIS A 62 12.05 -5.89 9.37
CA HIS A 62 12.26 -5.26 8.07
C HIS A 62 13.57 -5.78 7.47
N ASP A 63 13.42 -6.79 6.63
CA ASP A 63 14.45 -7.23 5.70
C ASP A 63 14.70 -6.10 4.68
N GLU A 64 15.95 -5.78 4.38
CA GLU A 64 16.32 -4.79 3.34
C GLU A 64 15.62 -5.06 2.00
N SER A 65 15.26 -6.31 1.74
CA SER A 65 14.44 -6.70 0.57
C SER A 65 13.04 -6.07 0.55
N MET A 66 12.55 -5.53 1.67
CA MET A 66 11.27 -4.81 1.71
C MET A 66 11.33 -3.45 1.04
N PHE A 67 12.51 -2.86 0.91
CA PHE A 67 12.73 -1.57 0.24
C PHE A 67 13.15 -1.73 -1.23
N VAL A 68 13.17 -2.96 -1.73
CA VAL A 68 13.49 -3.23 -3.14
C VAL A 68 12.21 -3.58 -3.88
N PHE A 69 11.99 -2.91 -5.01
CA PHE A 69 10.89 -3.24 -5.91
C PHE A 69 11.16 -4.59 -6.59
N LYS A 70 10.17 -5.48 -6.52
CA LYS A 70 10.27 -6.86 -7.03
C LYS A 70 9.66 -7.04 -8.43
N GLY A 71 9.33 -5.94 -9.11
CA GLY A 71 8.73 -6.00 -10.45
C GLY A 71 7.42 -6.79 -10.45
N GLU A 72 7.33 -7.79 -11.31
CA GLU A 72 6.15 -8.66 -11.45
C GLU A 72 5.83 -9.49 -10.19
N ASP A 73 6.82 -9.70 -9.31
CA ASP A 73 6.62 -10.42 -8.05
C ASP A 73 6.01 -9.53 -6.93
N GLU A 74 5.83 -8.22 -7.19
CA GLU A 74 5.11 -7.34 -6.27
C GLU A 74 3.64 -7.72 -6.20
N PHE A 75 3.14 -7.94 -4.99
CA PHE A 75 1.73 -8.30 -4.79
C PHE A 75 0.74 -7.23 -5.28
N GLN A 76 1.13 -5.95 -5.22
CA GLN A 76 0.32 -4.84 -5.74
C GLN A 76 0.28 -4.84 -7.27
N VAL A 77 1.40 -5.18 -7.92
CA VAL A 77 1.47 -5.34 -9.38
C VAL A 77 0.63 -6.54 -9.83
N GLN A 78 0.76 -7.69 -9.14
CA GLN A 78 -0.06 -8.88 -9.42
C GLN A 78 -1.55 -8.58 -9.31
N PHE A 79 -1.97 -7.89 -8.25
CA PHE A 79 -3.34 -7.45 -8.07
C PHE A 79 -3.81 -6.51 -9.19
N ALA A 80 -2.99 -5.54 -9.57
CA ALA A 80 -3.31 -4.64 -10.67
C ALA A 80 -3.48 -5.38 -12.00
N ARG A 81 -2.62 -6.37 -12.28
CA ARG A 81 -2.74 -7.22 -13.48
C ARG A 81 -4.00 -8.10 -13.47
N GLU A 82 -4.37 -8.65 -12.32
CA GLU A 82 -5.63 -9.40 -12.18
C GLU A 82 -6.83 -8.49 -12.46
N LEU A 83 -6.81 -7.27 -11.93
CA LEU A 83 -7.91 -6.33 -12.10
C LEU A 83 -8.01 -5.80 -13.54
N LEU A 84 -6.90 -5.64 -14.26
CA LEU A 84 -6.89 -5.29 -15.68
C LEU A 84 -7.65 -6.27 -16.56
N GLN A 85 -7.76 -7.54 -16.18
CA GLN A 85 -8.49 -8.54 -16.95
C GLN A 85 -10.01 -8.36 -16.89
N THR A 86 -10.51 -7.64 -15.89
CA THR A 86 -11.93 -7.53 -15.59
C THR A 86 -12.46 -6.10 -15.57
N THR A 87 -11.56 -5.12 -15.69
CA THR A 87 -11.92 -3.69 -15.63
C THR A 87 -11.17 -2.92 -16.70
N ASP A 88 -11.67 -1.73 -16.97
CA ASP A 88 -11.08 -0.75 -17.90
C ASP A 88 -10.26 0.33 -17.18
N VAL A 89 -9.72 0.03 -16.00
CA VAL A 89 -8.84 0.91 -15.24
C VAL A 89 -7.50 1.03 -15.95
N GLU A 90 -7.03 2.27 -16.14
CA GLU A 90 -5.78 2.58 -16.84
C GLU A 90 -4.63 2.92 -15.89
N CYS A 91 -4.97 3.45 -14.71
CA CYS A 91 -4.00 3.92 -13.76
C CYS A 91 -4.26 3.36 -12.36
N PHE A 92 -3.25 2.73 -11.79
CA PHE A 92 -3.27 2.15 -10.44
C PHE A 92 -2.37 2.97 -9.53
N ILE A 93 -2.92 3.45 -8.42
CA ILE A 93 -2.19 4.28 -7.45
C ILE A 93 -2.28 3.62 -6.08
N PHE A 94 -1.13 3.23 -5.56
CA PHE A 94 -0.99 2.62 -4.25
C PHE A 94 0.02 3.39 -3.39
N ALA A 95 0.01 3.08 -2.11
CA ALA A 95 1.02 3.47 -1.12
C ALA A 95 1.58 2.19 -0.44
N HIS A 96 1.68 2.16 0.87
CA HIS A 96 2.01 1.02 1.74
C HIS A 96 3.44 0.47 1.62
N ARG A 97 4.04 0.44 0.45
CA ARG A 97 5.40 -0.08 0.23
C ARG A 97 6.49 0.91 0.60
N HIS A 98 6.16 2.18 0.77
CA HIS A 98 7.10 3.26 1.04
C HIS A 98 8.22 3.40 -0.01
N ILE A 99 7.99 2.90 -1.21
CA ILE A 99 8.92 2.95 -2.34
C ILE A 99 8.24 3.73 -3.45
N PRO A 100 8.60 5.00 -3.69
CA PRO A 100 8.03 5.74 -4.81
C PRO A 100 8.45 5.09 -6.12
N MET A 101 7.48 4.77 -6.97
CA MET A 101 7.77 4.18 -8.26
C MET A 101 6.67 4.41 -9.28
N ARG A 102 7.07 4.47 -10.54
CA ARG A 102 6.22 4.34 -11.72
C ARG A 102 6.59 3.05 -12.42
N TYR A 103 5.60 2.25 -12.75
CA TYR A 103 5.78 1.00 -13.45
C TYR A 103 4.70 0.85 -14.55
N GLU A 104 5.08 0.43 -15.74
CA GLU A 104 4.15 0.20 -16.82
C GLU A 104 3.71 -1.27 -16.83
N LEU A 105 2.43 -1.49 -16.57
CA LEU A 105 1.85 -2.83 -16.57
C LEU A 105 1.69 -3.37 -17.99
N ALA A 106 1.24 -2.53 -18.92
CA ALA A 106 1.07 -2.76 -20.34
C ALA A 106 1.07 -1.40 -21.05
N PRO A 107 1.22 -1.33 -22.38
CA PRO A 107 1.17 -0.05 -23.10
C PRO A 107 -0.07 0.76 -22.74
N GLY A 108 0.13 1.94 -22.12
CA GLY A 108 -0.92 2.83 -21.66
C GLY A 108 -1.54 2.48 -20.29
N TYR A 109 -1.07 1.45 -19.60
CA TYR A 109 -1.56 1.06 -18.28
C TYR A 109 -0.48 1.26 -17.21
N LEU A 110 -0.71 2.23 -16.34
CA LEU A 110 0.29 2.71 -15.39
C LEU A 110 0.01 2.25 -13.97
N PHE A 111 1.08 1.93 -13.29
CA PHE A 111 1.09 1.63 -11.86
C PHE A 111 2.00 2.64 -11.15
N PHE A 112 1.50 3.22 -10.06
CA PHE A 112 2.26 4.09 -9.19
C PHE A 112 2.21 3.58 -7.75
N ASN A 113 3.35 3.62 -7.08
CA ASN A 113 3.39 3.68 -5.63
C ASN A 113 3.85 5.07 -5.23
N THR A 114 3.08 5.74 -4.39
CA THR A 114 3.35 7.11 -3.97
C THR A 114 4.44 7.23 -2.91
N GLY A 115 5.01 6.09 -2.45
CA GLY A 115 6.00 6.13 -1.38
C GLY A 115 5.39 6.57 -0.05
N ASP A 116 6.06 7.52 0.61
CA ASP A 116 5.67 8.06 1.90
C ASP A 116 5.94 9.59 1.99
N TRP A 117 5.41 10.20 3.05
CA TRP A 117 5.63 11.60 3.38
C TRP A 117 6.55 11.77 4.60
N LEU A 118 7.40 10.79 4.89
CA LEU A 118 8.41 10.84 5.96
C LEU A 118 9.82 11.06 5.38
N GLU A 119 10.13 10.36 4.29
CA GLU A 119 11.46 10.37 3.67
C GLU A 119 11.42 10.85 2.21
N HIS A 120 10.42 10.43 1.43
CA HIS A 120 10.39 10.67 -0.01
C HIS A 120 9.57 11.89 -0.43
N PHE A 121 8.53 12.26 0.35
CA PHE A 121 7.61 13.38 0.07
C PHE A 121 7.00 13.32 -1.34
N SER A 122 6.84 12.13 -1.87
CA SER A 122 6.46 11.88 -3.26
C SER A 122 4.95 11.88 -3.46
N TYR A 123 4.52 12.30 -4.64
CA TYR A 123 3.11 12.41 -5.01
C TYR A 123 2.92 12.25 -6.53
N VAL A 124 1.70 11.94 -6.95
CA VAL A 124 1.32 11.82 -8.36
C VAL A 124 0.43 12.99 -8.75
N THR A 125 0.75 13.64 -9.86
CA THR A 125 -0.10 14.67 -10.47
C THR A 125 -0.74 14.16 -11.75
N PHE A 126 -1.95 14.64 -12.01
CA PHE A 126 -2.70 14.40 -13.23
C PHE A 126 -2.88 15.74 -13.95
N GLY A 127 -2.37 15.82 -15.17
CA GLY A 127 -2.61 16.94 -16.07
C GLY A 127 -3.99 16.85 -16.75
N THR A 128 -4.06 17.19 -18.04
CA THR A 128 -5.24 16.99 -18.88
C THR A 128 -5.33 15.52 -19.33
N GLU A 129 -6.48 15.13 -19.90
CA GLU A 129 -6.75 13.77 -20.37
C GLU A 129 -5.68 13.21 -21.33
N ASP A 130 -5.06 14.08 -22.12
CA ASP A 130 -4.03 13.70 -23.11
C ASP A 130 -2.61 13.62 -22.52
N THR A 131 -2.43 13.85 -21.22
CA THR A 131 -1.10 13.86 -20.58
C THR A 131 -0.99 12.72 -19.56
N GLU A 132 0.09 11.95 -19.67
CA GLU A 132 0.37 10.90 -18.67
C GLU A 132 0.51 11.48 -17.25
N PRO A 133 0.00 10.76 -16.23
CA PRO A 133 0.27 11.10 -14.83
C PRO A 133 1.77 11.05 -14.51
N ILE A 134 2.22 12.00 -13.68
CA ILE A 134 3.64 12.16 -13.33
C ILE A 134 3.83 11.92 -11.83
N LEU A 135 4.79 11.05 -11.49
CA LEU A 135 5.29 10.88 -10.14
C LEU A 135 6.40 11.90 -9.85
N HIS A 136 6.26 12.63 -8.77
CA HIS A 136 7.22 13.62 -8.27
C HIS A 136 7.88 13.14 -6.98
N PHE A 137 9.14 13.55 -6.80
CA PHE A 137 9.96 13.27 -5.61
C PHE A 137 10.41 14.57 -4.94
#